data_3f30c79a7afb0fa1ed67c73186b96371
#
_entry.id   3f30c79a7afb0fa1ed67c73186b96371
#
_cell.length_a   1.000
_cell.length_b   1.000
_cell.length_c   1.000
_cell.angle_alpha   90.00
_cell.angle_beta   90.00
_cell.angle_gamma   90.00
#
_symmetry.space_group_name_H-M   'P 1'
#
loop_
_entity.id
_entity.type
_entity.pdbx_description
1 polymer ?
#
loop_
_entity_poly.entity_id
_entity_poly.type
_entity_poly.pdbx_seq_one_letter_code
_entity_poly.pdbx_strand_id
1 'polypeptide(L)'
;MAIINPDIRITAAARFDTEAAVGNKILKQTLQQQSGTDARRLSRLSLIAALGAGLLRGQGEIRPDCAVFLGTPFSSPSVFEKMADNVLNHHAAMPFDFIANLHNAPVFHAAQTLGTHGATLAVATERHLETRFHPLLLAAQSLPNGGQAAVGWAYEHQTNHADTREGSIWILLEHGAEYGVPVTLGGQAKEAERPSRQEAAHSETQGYYWQDIADWVEELGRRDNSVAAGTWTSDTRKAEHEKDRIT
;
A
#
# COMPACT_ATOMS: atom_id res chain seq x y z
N MET A 1 -3.54 23.41 11.06
CA MET A 1 -4.32 22.17 11.26
C MET A 1 -5.35 22.14 10.16
N ALA A 2 -5.13 21.38 9.08
CA ALA A 2 -6.12 21.23 8.02
C ALA A 2 -7.07 20.10 8.44
N ILE A 3 -8.30 20.44 8.76
CA ILE A 3 -9.36 19.45 8.97
C ILE A 3 -9.79 19.00 7.58
N ILE A 4 -9.49 17.77 7.22
CA ILE A 4 -10.20 17.09 6.14
C ILE A 4 -11.64 16.95 6.66
N ASN A 5 -12.60 17.03 5.80
CA ASN A 5 -14.04 16.96 6.15
C ASN A 5 -14.29 16.09 7.41
N PRO A 6 -14.83 16.64 8.52
CA PRO A 6 -15.00 15.92 9.79
C PRO A 6 -15.95 14.73 9.67
N ASP A 7 -16.76 14.69 8.62
CA ASP A 7 -17.71 13.60 8.36
C ASP A 7 -17.06 12.40 7.68
N ILE A 8 -15.76 12.49 7.30
CA ILE A 8 -14.99 11.37 6.76
C ILE A 8 -14.26 10.67 7.89
N ARG A 9 -14.48 9.36 8.00
CA ARG A 9 -13.88 8.52 9.04
C ARG A 9 -13.09 7.37 8.45
N ILE A 10 -12.05 6.94 9.15
CA ILE A 10 -11.35 5.67 8.92
C ILE A 10 -12.11 4.60 9.68
N THR A 11 -12.74 3.67 8.98
CA THR A 11 -13.58 2.61 9.56
C THR A 11 -12.87 1.26 9.63
N ALA A 12 -11.82 1.06 8.84
CA ALA A 12 -10.97 -0.12 8.91
C ALA A 12 -9.54 0.22 8.47
N ALA A 13 -8.57 -0.60 8.92
CA ALA A 13 -7.19 -0.52 8.51
C ALA A 13 -6.56 -1.93 8.44
N ALA A 14 -5.61 -2.11 7.52
CA ALA A 14 -4.87 -3.36 7.38
C ALA A 14 -3.44 -3.08 6.93
N ARG A 15 -2.49 -3.91 7.40
CA ARG A 15 -1.07 -3.82 7.08
C ARG A 15 -0.57 -5.17 6.60
N PHE A 16 0.23 -5.15 5.56
CA PHE A 16 0.96 -6.30 5.05
C PHE A 16 2.46 -5.99 5.05
N ASP A 17 3.23 -6.81 5.75
CA ASP A 17 4.69 -6.73 5.81
C ASP A 17 5.32 -7.93 5.13
N THR A 18 6.42 -7.69 4.39
CA THR A 18 7.24 -8.74 3.79
C THR A 18 8.69 -8.26 3.66
N GLU A 19 9.55 -9.13 3.18
CA GLU A 19 10.96 -8.83 2.95
C GLU A 19 11.33 -9.15 1.51
N ALA A 20 12.34 -8.47 0.97
CA ALA A 20 12.84 -8.71 -0.39
C ALA A 20 13.29 -10.16 -0.62
N ALA A 21 13.75 -10.84 0.44
CA ALA A 21 14.14 -12.26 0.41
C ALA A 21 12.96 -13.22 0.16
N VAL A 22 11.71 -12.79 0.45
CA VAL A 22 10.53 -13.62 0.20
C VAL A 22 10.25 -13.67 -1.31
N GLY A 23 10.37 -14.84 -1.90
CA GLY A 23 10.21 -15.02 -3.34
C GLY A 23 8.77 -14.76 -3.83
N ASN A 24 8.63 -14.21 -5.04
CA ASN A 24 7.33 -13.93 -5.67
C ASN A 24 6.39 -15.15 -5.75
N LYS A 25 6.94 -16.36 -5.80
CA LYS A 25 6.13 -17.60 -5.79
C LYS A 25 5.31 -17.72 -4.51
N ILE A 26 5.90 -17.39 -3.36
CA ILE A 26 5.22 -17.44 -2.06
C ILE A 26 4.13 -16.38 -2.02
N LEU A 27 4.43 -15.13 -2.39
CA LEU A 27 3.44 -14.04 -2.42
C LEU A 27 2.25 -14.37 -3.33
N LYS A 28 2.50 -14.98 -4.51
CA LYS A 28 1.45 -15.42 -5.43
C LYS A 28 0.56 -16.50 -4.84
N GLN A 29 1.15 -17.48 -4.17
CA GLN A 29 0.39 -18.54 -3.49
C GLN A 29 -0.46 -17.98 -2.35
N THR A 30 0.10 -17.07 -1.54
CA THR A 30 -0.63 -16.39 -0.47
C THR A 30 -1.83 -15.61 -1.01
N LEU A 31 -1.64 -14.82 -2.09
CA LEU A 31 -2.72 -14.05 -2.70
C LEU A 31 -3.82 -14.94 -3.27
N GLN A 32 -3.43 -16.05 -3.93
CA GLN A 32 -4.39 -17.02 -4.45
C GLN A 32 -5.22 -17.67 -3.34
N GLN A 33 -4.60 -18.02 -2.22
CA GLN A 33 -5.28 -18.59 -1.05
C GLN A 33 -6.21 -17.58 -0.37
N GLN A 34 -5.79 -16.33 -0.29
CA GLN A 34 -6.51 -15.27 0.39
C GLN A 34 -7.74 -14.78 -0.39
N SER A 35 -7.62 -14.63 -1.71
CA SER A 35 -8.63 -13.95 -2.53
C SER A 35 -9.08 -14.72 -3.77
N GLY A 36 -8.44 -15.83 -4.11
CA GLY A 36 -8.67 -16.54 -5.36
C GLY A 36 -8.17 -15.79 -6.61
N THR A 37 -7.49 -14.65 -6.45
CA THR A 37 -7.02 -13.81 -7.57
C THR A 37 -5.94 -14.52 -8.38
N ASP A 38 -6.05 -14.49 -9.71
CA ASP A 38 -5.00 -15.00 -10.61
C ASP A 38 -3.75 -14.10 -10.55
N ALA A 39 -2.75 -14.56 -9.83
CA ALA A 39 -1.52 -13.81 -9.56
C ALA A 39 -0.38 -14.07 -10.57
N ARG A 40 -0.61 -14.84 -11.65
CA ARG A 40 0.46 -15.32 -12.55
C ARG A 40 1.31 -14.19 -13.15
N ARG A 41 0.69 -13.07 -13.54
CA ARG A 41 1.33 -11.96 -14.26
C ARG A 41 1.53 -10.71 -13.41
N LEU A 42 1.29 -10.78 -12.11
CA LEU A 42 1.45 -9.64 -11.21
C LEU A 42 2.94 -9.37 -10.96
N SER A 43 3.32 -8.08 -11.03
CA SER A 43 4.61 -7.60 -10.54
C SER A 43 4.68 -7.75 -9.01
N ARG A 44 5.89 -7.67 -8.45
CA ARG A 44 6.08 -7.74 -7.00
C ARG A 44 5.31 -6.64 -6.28
N LEU A 45 5.38 -5.39 -6.78
CA LEU A 45 4.61 -4.27 -6.21
C LEU A 45 3.10 -4.52 -6.26
N SER A 46 2.59 -5.08 -7.37
CA SER A 46 1.18 -5.45 -7.48
C SER A 46 0.77 -6.54 -6.49
N LEU A 47 1.65 -7.52 -6.24
CA LEU A 47 1.41 -8.56 -5.23
C LEU A 47 1.33 -7.98 -3.82
N ILE A 48 2.28 -7.09 -3.47
CA ILE A 48 2.33 -6.41 -2.17
C ILE A 48 1.06 -5.56 -1.95
N ALA A 49 0.68 -4.78 -2.96
CA ALA A 49 -0.53 -3.95 -2.89
C ALA A 49 -1.80 -4.80 -2.75
N ALA A 50 -1.94 -5.87 -3.57
CA ALA A 50 -3.10 -6.75 -3.56
C ALA A 50 -3.22 -7.54 -2.24
N LEU A 51 -2.10 -8.02 -1.68
CA LEU A 51 -2.10 -8.74 -0.40
C LEU A 51 -2.61 -7.88 0.75
N GLY A 52 -2.14 -6.63 0.85
CA GLY A 52 -2.65 -5.70 1.85
C GLY A 52 -4.11 -5.31 1.63
N ALA A 53 -4.52 -5.10 0.38
CA ALA A 53 -5.92 -4.87 0.04
C ALA A 53 -6.82 -6.06 0.43
N GLY A 54 -6.35 -7.29 0.22
CA GLY A 54 -7.06 -8.49 0.65
C GLY A 54 -7.22 -8.59 2.16
N LEU A 55 -6.22 -8.14 2.94
CA LEU A 55 -6.33 -8.04 4.39
C LEU A 55 -7.37 -6.99 4.81
N LEU A 56 -7.41 -5.83 4.13
CA LEU A 56 -8.42 -4.80 4.39
C LEU A 56 -9.84 -5.34 4.16
N ARG A 57 -10.06 -6.10 3.09
CA ARG A 57 -11.34 -6.75 2.80
C ARG A 57 -11.81 -7.67 3.92
N GLY A 58 -10.89 -8.26 4.68
CA GLY A 58 -11.21 -9.07 5.86
C GLY A 58 -11.57 -8.25 7.11
N GLN A 59 -11.37 -6.93 7.11
CA GLN A 59 -11.59 -6.05 8.26
C GLN A 59 -12.88 -5.23 8.17
N GLY A 60 -13.45 -5.08 6.98
CA GLY A 60 -14.64 -4.26 6.78
C GLY A 60 -15.40 -4.64 5.52
N GLU A 61 -16.64 -4.21 5.44
CA GLU A 61 -17.47 -4.40 4.25
C GLU A 61 -17.03 -3.43 3.15
N ILE A 62 -16.52 -3.97 2.04
CA ILE A 62 -16.12 -3.20 0.86
C ILE A 62 -17.28 -3.18 -0.13
N ARG A 63 -17.79 -1.99 -0.43
CA ARG A 63 -18.89 -1.85 -1.38
C ARG A 63 -18.39 -1.97 -2.83
N PRO A 64 -19.26 -2.41 -3.75
CA PRO A 64 -18.89 -2.55 -5.17
C PRO A 64 -18.48 -1.22 -5.83
N ASP A 65 -18.98 -0.09 -5.36
CA ASP A 65 -18.68 1.27 -5.86
C ASP A 65 -17.52 1.94 -5.11
N CYS A 66 -16.87 1.25 -4.16
CA CYS A 66 -15.73 1.77 -3.41
C CYS A 66 -14.62 2.22 -4.36
N ALA A 67 -14.19 3.48 -4.26
CA ALA A 67 -13.05 3.99 -5.00
C ALA A 67 -11.72 3.50 -4.38
N VAL A 68 -10.67 3.36 -5.20
CA VAL A 68 -9.37 2.86 -4.74
C VAL A 68 -8.26 3.83 -5.11
N PHE A 69 -7.54 4.31 -4.11
CA PHE A 69 -6.39 5.20 -4.26
C PHE A 69 -5.14 4.50 -3.74
N LEU A 70 -4.07 4.50 -4.53
CA LEU A 70 -2.81 3.88 -4.12
C LEU A 70 -1.64 4.83 -4.32
N GLY A 71 -0.92 5.12 -3.24
CA GLY A 71 0.35 5.83 -3.26
C GLY A 71 1.53 4.87 -3.40
N THR A 72 2.43 5.16 -4.34
CA THR A 72 3.71 4.46 -4.49
C THR A 72 4.78 5.45 -4.91
N PRO A 73 6.04 5.31 -4.47
CA PRO A 73 7.10 6.23 -4.87
C PRO A 73 7.52 6.05 -6.33
N PHE A 74 7.32 4.86 -6.89
CA PHE A 74 7.73 4.47 -8.25
C PHE A 74 6.87 3.29 -8.74
N SER A 75 7.04 2.89 -9.99
CA SER A 75 6.55 1.60 -10.52
C SER A 75 7.39 0.42 -9.96
N SER A 76 7.11 -0.82 -10.37
CA SER A 76 7.82 -2.00 -9.86
C SER A 76 9.32 -1.98 -10.23
N PRO A 77 10.27 -1.80 -9.27
CA PRO A 77 11.71 -1.77 -9.55
C PRO A 77 12.21 -3.06 -10.20
N SER A 78 11.79 -4.21 -9.70
CA SER A 78 12.23 -5.52 -10.23
C SER A 78 11.79 -5.75 -11.68
N VAL A 79 10.62 -5.26 -12.06
CA VAL A 79 10.16 -5.32 -13.46
C VAL A 79 10.90 -4.32 -14.32
N PHE A 80 11.16 -3.11 -13.80
CA PHE A 80 11.92 -2.09 -14.52
C PHE A 80 13.35 -2.57 -14.83
N GLU A 81 14.06 -3.14 -13.85
CA GLU A 81 15.39 -3.70 -14.05
C GLU A 81 15.39 -4.81 -15.11
N LYS A 82 14.43 -5.73 -15.02
CA LYS A 82 14.27 -6.79 -16.04
C LYS A 82 14.01 -6.22 -17.42
N MET A 83 13.18 -5.18 -17.54
CA MET A 83 12.92 -4.52 -18.83
C MET A 83 14.18 -3.83 -19.38
N ALA A 84 14.94 -3.14 -18.52
CA ALA A 84 16.18 -2.49 -18.90
C ALA A 84 17.21 -3.52 -19.39
N ASP A 85 17.38 -4.62 -18.68
CA ASP A 85 18.27 -5.72 -19.07
C ASP A 85 17.88 -6.32 -20.44
N ASN A 86 16.58 -6.64 -20.61
CA ASN A 86 16.07 -7.18 -21.87
C ASN A 86 16.33 -6.25 -23.07
N VAL A 87 16.12 -4.94 -22.89
CA VAL A 87 16.31 -3.97 -23.98
C VAL A 87 17.80 -3.72 -24.25
N LEU A 88 18.60 -3.50 -23.19
CA LEU A 88 20.01 -3.09 -23.33
C LEU A 88 20.93 -4.25 -23.73
N ASN A 89 20.71 -5.43 -23.16
CA ASN A 89 21.63 -6.57 -23.31
C ASN A 89 21.11 -7.63 -24.29
N HIS A 90 19.79 -7.75 -24.45
CA HIS A 90 19.17 -8.77 -25.30
C HIS A 90 18.43 -8.21 -26.51
N HIS A 91 18.35 -6.88 -26.65
CA HIS A 91 17.64 -6.18 -27.74
C HIS A 91 16.19 -6.66 -27.92
N ALA A 92 15.54 -7.08 -26.83
CA ALA A 92 14.22 -7.66 -26.81
C ALA A 92 13.26 -6.81 -25.96
N ALA A 93 12.12 -6.40 -26.53
CA ALA A 93 11.05 -5.74 -25.80
C ALA A 93 10.00 -6.78 -25.41
N MET A 94 9.67 -6.86 -24.12
CA MET A 94 8.67 -7.79 -23.59
C MET A 94 7.38 -7.03 -23.25
N PRO A 95 6.32 -7.13 -24.08
CA PRO A 95 5.08 -6.34 -23.87
C PRO A 95 4.42 -6.55 -22.51
N PHE A 96 4.48 -7.76 -21.98
CA PHE A 96 3.91 -8.07 -20.66
C PHE A 96 4.67 -7.43 -19.51
N ASP A 97 5.99 -7.29 -19.60
CA ASP A 97 6.78 -6.61 -18.58
C ASP A 97 6.46 -5.10 -18.61
N PHE A 98 6.26 -4.52 -19.80
CA PHE A 98 5.81 -3.13 -19.92
C PHE A 98 4.45 -2.91 -19.23
N ILE A 99 3.45 -3.77 -19.48
CA ILE A 99 2.14 -3.68 -18.85
C ILE A 99 2.24 -3.84 -17.32
N ALA A 100 3.06 -4.79 -16.85
CA ALA A 100 3.26 -5.04 -15.42
C ALA A 100 3.99 -3.88 -14.71
N ASN A 101 4.71 -3.04 -15.46
CA ASN A 101 5.42 -1.86 -14.94
C ASN A 101 4.61 -0.55 -15.06
N LEU A 102 3.39 -0.56 -15.56
CA LEU A 102 2.54 0.62 -15.52
C LEU A 102 2.26 1.03 -14.09
N HIS A 103 2.37 2.34 -13.81
CA HIS A 103 2.19 2.88 -12.45
C HIS A 103 0.80 2.59 -11.86
N ASN A 104 -0.21 2.42 -12.71
CA ASN A 104 -1.57 2.08 -12.31
C ASN A 104 -1.85 0.57 -12.19
N ALA A 105 -0.93 -0.30 -12.58
CA ALA A 105 -1.14 -1.76 -12.49
C ALA A 105 -1.38 -2.22 -11.03
N PRO A 106 -0.62 -1.77 -10.01
CA PRO A 106 -0.85 -2.19 -8.62
C PRO A 106 -2.23 -1.81 -8.08
N VAL A 107 -2.73 -0.59 -8.37
CA VAL A 107 -4.05 -0.15 -7.90
C VAL A 107 -5.18 -0.92 -8.59
N PHE A 108 -5.03 -1.25 -9.87
CA PHE A 108 -5.99 -2.08 -10.59
C PHE A 108 -6.12 -3.48 -9.96
N HIS A 109 -4.99 -4.13 -9.64
CA HIS A 109 -5.00 -5.44 -9.00
C HIS A 109 -5.50 -5.41 -7.55
N ALA A 110 -5.23 -4.33 -6.82
CA ALA A 110 -5.81 -4.10 -5.51
C ALA A 110 -7.33 -3.98 -5.58
N ALA A 111 -7.88 -3.21 -6.53
CA ALA A 111 -9.32 -3.07 -6.75
C ALA A 111 -9.98 -4.42 -7.09
N GLN A 112 -9.34 -5.22 -7.95
CA GLN A 112 -9.82 -6.59 -8.24
C GLN A 112 -9.86 -7.46 -6.97
N THR A 113 -8.85 -7.36 -6.11
CA THR A 113 -8.78 -8.13 -4.84
C THR A 113 -9.85 -7.66 -3.85
N LEU A 114 -10.12 -6.36 -3.79
CA LEU A 114 -11.21 -5.80 -3.00
C LEU A 114 -12.61 -6.18 -3.53
N GLY A 115 -12.69 -6.53 -4.81
CA GLY A 115 -13.98 -6.82 -5.47
C GLY A 115 -14.78 -5.57 -5.81
N THR A 116 -14.11 -4.43 -6.01
CA THR A 116 -14.75 -3.15 -6.34
C THR A 116 -14.62 -2.80 -7.83
N HIS A 117 -15.58 -2.01 -8.30
CA HIS A 117 -15.63 -1.45 -9.66
C HIS A 117 -15.64 0.09 -9.64
N GLY A 118 -15.39 0.70 -8.47
CA GLY A 118 -15.25 2.14 -8.32
C GLY A 118 -14.03 2.71 -9.06
N ALA A 119 -13.87 4.03 -9.01
CA ALA A 119 -12.74 4.70 -9.61
C ALA A 119 -11.41 4.23 -9.01
N THR A 120 -10.37 4.09 -9.84
CA THR A 120 -9.03 3.73 -9.38
C THR A 120 -8.04 4.82 -9.74
N LEU A 121 -7.16 5.21 -8.80
CA LEU A 121 -6.13 6.21 -9.00
C LEU A 121 -4.80 5.78 -8.38
N ALA A 122 -3.75 5.73 -9.20
CA ALA A 122 -2.37 5.62 -8.75
C ALA A 122 -1.78 7.02 -8.56
N VAL A 123 -1.14 7.25 -7.43
CA VAL A 123 -0.55 8.54 -7.06
C VAL A 123 0.93 8.36 -6.78
N ALA A 124 1.78 9.08 -7.48
CA ALA A 124 3.19 9.12 -7.14
C ALA A 124 3.36 9.86 -5.81
N THR A 125 4.01 9.21 -4.87
CA THR A 125 4.25 9.74 -3.53
C THR A 125 5.72 9.67 -3.19
N GLU A 126 6.21 10.66 -2.47
CA GLU A 126 7.55 10.64 -1.93
C GLU A 126 7.50 10.58 -0.40
N ARG A 127 8.61 10.21 0.20
CA ARG A 127 8.74 10.18 1.65
C ARG A 127 8.59 11.57 2.29
N HIS A 128 8.88 12.64 1.54
CA HIS A 128 8.77 14.00 2.02
C HIS A 128 7.33 14.34 2.43
N LEU A 129 7.20 14.98 3.57
CA LEU A 129 6.00 15.15 4.38
C LEU A 129 4.71 15.57 3.63
N GLU A 130 4.86 16.32 2.55
CA GLU A 130 3.70 16.89 1.86
C GLU A 130 3.04 15.91 0.89
N THR A 131 3.81 15.10 0.16
CA THR A 131 3.27 14.24 -0.90
C THR A 131 2.80 12.87 -0.40
N ARG A 132 3.31 12.39 0.73
CA ARG A 132 2.95 11.07 1.26
C ARG A 132 1.46 10.90 1.55
N PHE A 133 0.76 11.97 1.91
CA PHE A 133 -0.68 11.95 2.18
C PHE A 133 -1.55 12.32 0.97
N HIS A 134 -0.97 12.56 -0.21
CA HIS A 134 -1.75 12.91 -1.40
C HIS A 134 -2.85 11.88 -1.75
N PRO A 135 -2.64 10.55 -1.68
CA PRO A 135 -3.71 9.59 -1.92
C PRO A 135 -4.90 9.79 -0.98
N LEU A 136 -4.63 10.04 0.31
CA LEU A 136 -5.66 10.33 1.31
C LEU A 136 -6.40 11.62 1.04
N LEU A 137 -5.67 12.70 0.71
CA LEU A 137 -6.25 14.00 0.40
C LEU A 137 -7.16 13.93 -0.82
N LEU A 138 -6.70 13.28 -1.89
CA LEU A 138 -7.48 13.10 -3.12
C LEU A 138 -8.72 12.24 -2.89
N ALA A 139 -8.60 11.16 -2.12
CA ALA A 139 -9.72 10.32 -1.74
C ALA A 139 -10.76 11.13 -0.95
N ALA A 140 -10.33 11.83 0.11
CA ALA A 140 -11.24 12.61 0.95
C ALA A 140 -11.93 13.76 0.21
N GLN A 141 -11.23 14.41 -0.74
CA GLN A 141 -11.81 15.49 -1.56
C GLN A 141 -12.80 14.99 -2.61
N SER A 142 -12.62 13.78 -3.12
CA SER A 142 -13.46 13.21 -4.16
C SER A 142 -14.61 12.35 -3.62
N LEU A 143 -14.61 12.05 -2.33
CA LEU A 143 -15.58 11.14 -1.72
C LEU A 143 -16.96 11.81 -1.59
N PRO A 144 -18.01 11.33 -2.28
CA PRO A 144 -19.35 11.88 -2.15
C PRO A 144 -19.95 11.54 -0.78
N ASN A 145 -21.05 12.23 -0.41
CA ASN A 145 -21.81 11.89 0.80
C ASN A 145 -22.25 10.43 0.75
N GLY A 146 -22.03 9.71 1.85
CA GLY A 146 -22.28 8.28 1.93
C GLY A 146 -21.29 7.44 1.07
N GLY A 147 -20.25 8.03 0.47
CA GLY A 147 -19.26 7.35 -0.34
C GLY A 147 -18.28 6.52 0.50
N GLN A 148 -17.56 5.60 -0.19
CA GLN A 148 -16.52 4.77 0.40
C GLN A 148 -15.26 4.77 -0.48
N ALA A 149 -14.08 4.84 0.12
CA ALA A 149 -12.80 4.73 -0.59
C ALA A 149 -11.79 3.89 0.19
N ALA A 150 -11.12 2.98 -0.49
CA ALA A 150 -9.92 2.31 0.02
C ALA A 150 -8.69 3.12 -0.38
N VAL A 151 -7.88 3.51 0.59
CA VAL A 151 -6.64 4.26 0.37
C VAL A 151 -5.46 3.42 0.84
N GLY A 152 -4.51 3.18 -0.05
CA GLY A 152 -3.35 2.36 0.22
C GLY A 152 -2.03 3.06 -0.07
N TRP A 153 -0.97 2.57 0.56
CA TRP A 153 0.43 2.88 0.26
C TRP A 153 1.18 1.56 0.12
N ALA A 154 1.98 1.42 -0.92
CA ALA A 154 2.75 0.21 -1.16
C ALA A 154 4.19 0.54 -1.54
N TYR A 155 5.10 -0.33 -1.11
CA TYR A 155 6.53 -0.21 -1.36
C TYR A 155 7.14 -1.56 -1.73
N GLU A 156 7.86 -1.58 -2.84
CA GLU A 156 8.75 -2.66 -3.27
C GLU A 156 10.20 -2.21 -3.12
N HIS A 157 11.05 -3.06 -2.58
CA HIS A 157 12.47 -2.76 -2.38
C HIS A 157 13.18 -2.45 -3.70
N GLN A 158 14.03 -1.43 -3.67
CA GLN A 158 14.96 -1.14 -4.74
C GLN A 158 16.28 -1.86 -4.48
N THR A 159 16.77 -2.60 -5.47
CA THR A 159 17.95 -3.47 -5.33
C THR A 159 19.23 -2.75 -4.92
N ASN A 160 19.33 -1.44 -5.17
CA ASN A 160 20.48 -0.61 -4.80
C ASN A 160 20.36 0.01 -3.39
N HIS A 161 19.30 -0.28 -2.64
CA HIS A 161 19.12 0.16 -1.26
C HIS A 161 19.45 -0.95 -0.26
N ALA A 162 20.00 -0.59 0.91
CA ALA A 162 20.28 -1.52 1.99
C ALA A 162 19.02 -2.03 2.70
N ASP A 163 17.91 -1.28 2.60
CA ASP A 163 16.64 -1.65 3.21
C ASP A 163 15.98 -2.77 2.43
N THR A 164 15.67 -3.86 3.10
CA THR A 164 15.03 -5.05 2.53
C THR A 164 13.55 -5.18 2.89
N ARG A 165 13.01 -4.26 3.67
CA ARG A 165 11.61 -4.29 4.08
C ARG A 165 10.71 -3.76 2.97
N GLU A 166 9.62 -4.47 2.77
CA GLU A 166 8.56 -4.17 1.81
C GLU A 166 7.21 -4.31 2.47
N GLY A 167 6.20 -3.73 1.89
CA GLY A 167 4.87 -3.90 2.41
C GLY A 167 3.85 -2.91 1.87
N SER A 168 2.67 -2.97 2.44
CA SER A 168 1.61 -2.02 2.17
C SER A 168 0.74 -1.80 3.41
N ILE A 169 0.18 -0.60 3.52
CA ILE A 169 -0.83 -0.22 4.49
C ILE A 169 -2.06 0.24 3.75
N TRP A 170 -3.22 -0.15 4.22
CA TRP A 170 -4.51 0.19 3.65
C TRP A 170 -5.46 0.70 4.73
N ILE A 171 -6.26 1.69 4.39
CA ILE A 171 -7.35 2.20 5.23
C ILE A 171 -8.63 2.27 4.41
N LEU A 172 -9.77 2.10 5.08
CA LEU A 172 -11.09 2.31 4.53
C LEU A 172 -11.64 3.63 5.02
N LEU A 173 -12.00 4.51 4.09
CA LEU A 173 -12.65 5.78 4.38
C LEU A 173 -14.13 5.66 4.08
N GLU A 174 -14.95 6.22 4.97
CA GLU A 174 -16.39 6.34 4.77
C GLU A 174 -16.87 7.75 5.13
N HIS A 175 -17.72 8.32 4.27
CA HIS A 175 -18.34 9.61 4.50
C HIS A 175 -19.69 9.42 5.21
N GLY A 176 -19.85 10.04 6.36
CA GLY A 176 -21.07 9.94 7.17
C GLY A 176 -21.17 8.67 8.01
N ALA A 177 -20.07 7.94 8.22
CA ALA A 177 -20.05 6.78 9.12
C ALA A 177 -20.30 7.23 10.58
N GLU A 178 -21.09 6.45 11.32
CA GLU A 178 -21.37 6.70 12.74
C GLU A 178 -20.19 6.28 13.64
N TYR A 179 -19.32 5.39 13.15
CA TYR A 179 -18.17 4.85 13.87
C TYR A 179 -16.86 5.13 13.11
N GLY A 180 -15.72 4.88 13.74
CA GLY A 180 -14.42 5.08 13.14
C GLY A 180 -13.75 6.40 13.56
N VAL A 181 -12.48 6.56 13.18
CA VAL A 181 -11.65 7.71 13.56
C VAL A 181 -11.81 8.83 12.56
N PRO A 182 -12.14 10.07 12.99
CA PRO A 182 -12.17 11.22 12.10
C PRO A 182 -10.80 11.45 11.43
N VAL A 183 -10.78 11.71 10.13
CA VAL A 183 -9.54 12.01 9.40
C VAL A 183 -9.11 13.42 9.71
N THR A 184 -8.16 13.56 10.63
CA THR A 184 -7.54 14.84 10.94
C THR A 184 -6.07 14.80 10.53
N LEU A 185 -5.67 15.59 9.55
CA LEU A 185 -4.27 15.91 9.30
C LEU A 185 -3.86 17.01 10.28
N GLY A 186 -3.73 16.66 11.54
CA GLY A 186 -3.42 17.59 12.61
C GLY A 186 -2.02 17.43 13.14
N GLY A 187 -1.21 18.48 12.96
CA GLY A 187 -0.27 18.94 13.99
C GLY A 187 1.05 18.20 14.16
N GLN A 188 1.42 17.23 13.36
CA GLN A 188 2.79 16.70 13.36
C GLN A 188 3.62 17.06 12.11
N ALA A 189 3.16 18.00 11.31
CA ALA A 189 4.09 18.82 10.56
C ALA A 189 4.74 19.83 11.54
N LYS A 190 5.39 19.35 12.62
CA LYS A 190 6.57 20.07 13.09
C LYS A 190 7.45 20.11 11.85
N GLU A 191 7.75 21.33 11.39
CA GLU A 191 8.88 21.59 10.52
C GLU A 191 10.06 20.75 11.03
N ALA A 192 10.13 19.50 10.61
CA ALA A 192 11.39 18.80 10.56
C ALA A 192 12.17 19.67 9.58
N GLU A 193 13.12 20.44 10.11
CA GLU A 193 14.08 21.24 9.36
C GLU A 193 14.39 20.47 8.08
N ARG A 194 14.15 21.09 6.93
CA ARG A 194 14.46 20.48 5.62
C ARG A 194 15.90 20.00 5.72
N PRO A 195 16.16 18.69 5.70
CA PRO A 195 17.53 18.24 5.70
C PRO A 195 18.20 18.90 4.52
N SER A 196 19.40 19.44 4.75
CA SER A 196 20.17 20.03 3.67
C SER A 196 20.25 19.03 2.52
N ARG A 197 20.33 19.49 1.27
CA ARG A 197 20.40 18.63 0.08
C ARG A 197 21.49 17.54 0.17
N GLN A 198 22.50 17.76 1.02
CA GLN A 198 23.58 16.81 1.33
C GLN A 198 23.17 15.76 2.37
N GLU A 199 22.34 16.10 3.36
CA GLU A 199 21.80 15.14 4.34
C GLU A 199 20.74 14.23 3.73
N ALA A 200 19.95 14.72 2.75
CA ALA A 200 19.02 13.92 1.98
C ALA A 200 19.72 12.83 1.12
N ALA A 201 20.94 13.06 0.67
CA ALA A 201 21.74 12.10 -0.10
C ALA A 201 22.31 10.97 0.76
N HIS A 202 22.38 11.14 2.10
CA HIS A 202 22.92 10.15 3.04
C HIS A 202 21.86 9.49 3.92
N SER A 203 20.59 9.82 3.73
CA SER A 203 19.51 9.20 4.49
C SER A 203 19.24 7.80 3.95
N GLU A 204 19.88 6.80 4.55
CA GLU A 204 19.67 5.35 4.33
C GLU A 204 18.23 4.87 4.63
N THR A 205 17.31 5.79 4.87
CA THR A 205 15.98 5.53 5.40
C THR A 205 14.85 5.66 4.37
N GLN A 206 15.14 5.57 3.06
CA GLN A 206 14.10 5.70 2.01
C GLN A 206 13.09 4.55 1.99
N GLY A 207 13.45 3.39 2.53
CA GLY A 207 12.61 2.19 2.53
C GLY A 207 11.41 2.19 3.50
N TYR A 208 11.33 3.15 4.40
CA TYR A 208 10.32 3.15 5.46
C TYR A 208 9.13 4.10 5.24
N TYR A 209 8.97 4.68 4.06
CA TYR A 209 7.94 5.70 3.85
C TYR A 209 6.51 5.19 4.13
N TRP A 210 6.21 3.95 3.77
CA TRP A 210 4.91 3.34 4.02
C TRP A 210 4.74 2.95 5.50
N GLN A 211 5.83 2.71 6.23
CA GLN A 211 5.80 2.45 7.67
C GLN A 211 5.44 3.70 8.46
N ASP A 212 5.92 4.87 8.08
CA ASP A 212 5.52 6.15 8.70
C ASP A 212 3.99 6.36 8.61
N ILE A 213 3.37 5.93 7.50
CA ILE A 213 1.91 5.95 7.36
C ILE A 213 1.26 4.90 8.25
N ALA A 214 1.84 3.70 8.36
CA ALA A 214 1.34 2.66 9.23
C ALA A 214 1.36 3.09 10.70
N ASP A 215 2.46 3.68 11.16
CA ASP A 215 2.60 4.21 12.52
C ASP A 215 1.59 5.31 12.79
N TRP A 216 1.34 6.20 11.81
CA TRP A 216 0.29 7.21 11.90
C TRP A 216 -1.11 6.59 12.04
N VAL A 217 -1.43 5.55 11.26
CA VAL A 217 -2.72 4.84 11.35
C VAL A 217 -2.87 4.13 12.69
N GLU A 218 -1.80 3.49 13.19
CA GLU A 218 -1.81 2.84 14.51
C GLU A 218 -2.01 3.86 15.64
N GLU A 219 -1.39 5.02 15.57
CA GLU A 219 -1.56 6.08 16.57
C GLU A 219 -3.00 6.61 16.58
N LEU A 220 -3.63 6.76 15.42
CA LEU A 220 -5.03 7.11 15.32
C LEU A 220 -5.93 6.07 16.01
N GLY A 221 -5.70 4.78 15.75
CA GLY A 221 -6.47 3.69 16.37
C GLY A 221 -6.32 3.63 17.89
N ARG A 222 -5.14 4.01 18.43
CA ARG A 222 -4.94 4.06 19.89
C ARG A 222 -5.68 5.22 20.57
N ARG A 223 -5.88 6.33 19.85
CA ARG A 223 -6.59 7.52 20.38
C ARG A 223 -8.10 7.32 20.45
N ASP A 224 -8.62 6.45 19.62
CA ASP A 224 -10.04 6.14 19.54
C ASP A 224 -10.24 4.62 19.53
N ASN A 225 -10.67 4.06 20.68
CA ASN A 225 -10.96 2.62 20.84
C ASN A 225 -12.06 2.09 19.90
N SER A 226 -12.65 2.92 19.05
CA SER A 226 -13.74 2.56 18.13
C SER A 226 -13.26 1.91 16.82
N VAL A 227 -12.00 2.05 16.43
CA VAL A 227 -11.42 1.26 15.34
C VAL A 227 -11.01 -0.08 15.94
N ALA A 228 -11.73 -1.14 15.58
CA ALA A 228 -11.27 -2.49 15.87
C ALA A 228 -9.84 -2.57 15.29
N ALA A 229 -8.86 -2.62 16.18
CA ALA A 229 -7.48 -2.91 15.81
C ALA A 229 -7.52 -4.32 15.20
N GLY A 230 -7.81 -4.38 13.91
CA GLY A 230 -7.69 -5.60 13.14
C GLY A 230 -6.27 -6.09 13.37
N THR A 231 -6.17 -7.29 13.85
CA THR A 231 -4.94 -7.97 14.22
C THR A 231 -3.90 -7.70 13.15
N TRP A 232 -2.93 -6.88 13.48
CA TRP A 232 -1.73 -6.65 12.70
C TRP A 232 -0.98 -7.97 12.59
N THR A 233 -1.36 -8.83 11.66
CA THR A 233 -0.69 -10.11 11.44
C THR A 233 0.33 -9.95 10.34
N SER A 234 1.57 -9.71 10.74
CA SER A 234 2.73 -10.07 9.94
C SER A 234 2.87 -11.61 9.96
N ASP A 235 2.09 -12.33 9.20
CA ASP A 235 2.09 -13.79 9.26
C ASP A 235 2.82 -14.43 8.08
N THR A 236 4.06 -13.96 7.82
CA THR A 236 5.00 -14.74 6.99
C THR A 236 5.77 -15.78 7.82
N ARG A 237 5.77 -15.70 9.15
CA ARG A 237 6.49 -16.66 10.02
C ARG A 237 5.79 -18.00 10.20
N LYS A 238 4.48 -18.11 9.96
CA LYS A 238 3.78 -19.40 10.09
C LYS A 238 4.05 -20.36 8.92
N ALA A 239 4.35 -19.84 7.74
CA ALA A 239 4.62 -20.67 6.57
C ALA A 239 5.97 -21.42 6.67
N GLU A 240 6.93 -20.94 7.44
CA GLU A 240 8.21 -21.63 7.64
C GLU A 240 8.14 -22.73 8.71
N HIS A 241 7.37 -22.55 9.78
CA HIS A 241 7.25 -23.57 10.83
C HIS A 241 6.40 -24.80 10.47
N GLU A 242 5.59 -24.72 9.40
CA GLU A 242 4.79 -25.87 8.97
C GLU A 242 5.57 -26.82 8.04
N LYS A 243 6.65 -26.33 7.42
CA LYS A 243 7.56 -27.18 6.61
C LYS A 243 8.45 -28.11 7.47
N ASP A 244 8.80 -27.71 8.69
CA ASP A 244 9.64 -28.52 9.57
C ASP A 244 8.87 -29.61 10.34
N ARG A 245 7.55 -29.71 10.15
CA ARG A 245 6.71 -30.74 10.78
C ARG A 245 6.32 -31.88 9.84
N ILE A 246 6.74 -31.86 8.56
CA ILE A 246 6.38 -32.88 7.55
C ILE A 246 7.65 -33.55 6.96
N THR A 247 8.75 -33.53 7.67
CA THR A 247 9.92 -34.39 7.39
C THR A 247 10.16 -35.37 8.49
#